data_a0c4d56ba57a8b0da0577aa35d97e25e
#
_entry.id   a0c4d56ba57a8b0da0577aa35d97e25e
#
_cell.length_a   1.000
_cell.length_b   1.000
_cell.length_c   1.000
_cell.angle_alpha   90.00
_cell.angle_beta   90.00
_cell.angle_gamma   90.00
#
_symmetry.space_group_name_H-M   'P 1'
#
loop_
_entity.id
_entity.type
_entity.pdbx_description
1 polymer ?
#
loop_
_entity_poly.entity_id
_entity_poly.type
_entity_poly.pdbx_seq_one_letter_code
_entity_poly.pdbx_strand_id
1 'polypeptide(L)'
;NGVPVVATLGFPWGSGSGYAEEVDAFCQKAEDGSFPVADKLLEVMDYYGFDGYFFNQESFGCSAEIASRLDEMIRYMRAKCPDILISWYDSMLPSGGVSYQNAVNSSNQRWMERSDDGSVGINEFFMNYNWYTGQISTTVSTMNSINRSPFDAYAGLDVQQNGMNTPFRDELLVDEDGKLKLSIALYCPNSTLGNSANGAQFHEVEQDFYVNSASDPRVEVANVSSPTWLGMSRFFADKTPILSTPFVTSFNSGHGVGYYVNGELSRDNEWSYQSVQDVMPTWTWIIDSDGSKLDGGYDFTDAYNGGTSIQFYGDLDANKANDIMLYSTDVAVTEGMTLSLTAKNDDGKARLVAYYGNDSTASYEECETVAYDLTASKADTWTTTVVDISDHVGKTLYAIGLKVESDTAVSDYRINLGQLAILDQDRAALSGPTSVALDEILYHN
;
A
#
# COMPACT_ATOMS: atom_id res chain seq x y z
N ASN A 1 7.47 -4.78 -0.50
CA ASN A 1 6.81 -3.45 -0.58
C ASN A 1 6.70 -2.77 0.81
N GLY A 2 7.31 -3.33 1.88
CA GLY A 2 7.31 -2.73 3.23
C GLY A 2 5.95 -2.67 3.94
N VAL A 3 4.91 -3.27 3.38
CA VAL A 3 3.58 -3.36 3.99
C VAL A 3 3.42 -4.75 4.58
N PRO A 4 3.12 -4.88 5.89
CA PRO A 4 2.85 -6.17 6.52
C PRO A 4 1.63 -6.85 5.89
N VAL A 5 1.71 -8.17 5.71
CA VAL A 5 0.66 -9.00 5.14
C VAL A 5 0.24 -10.05 6.17
N VAL A 6 -1.04 -10.10 6.50
CA VAL A 6 -1.60 -11.10 7.42
C VAL A 6 -2.58 -12.01 6.70
N ALA A 7 -2.57 -13.30 7.05
CA ALA A 7 -3.54 -14.26 6.53
C ALA A 7 -4.83 -14.25 7.36
N THR A 8 -5.98 -14.35 6.72
CA THR A 8 -7.26 -14.42 7.41
C THR A 8 -7.56 -15.84 7.89
N LEU A 9 -7.81 -15.99 9.20
CA LEU A 9 -8.41 -17.17 9.80
C LEU A 9 -9.92 -16.96 9.87
N GLY A 10 -10.64 -17.46 8.87
CA GLY A 10 -12.09 -17.38 8.79
C GLY A 10 -12.73 -18.58 9.49
N PHE A 11 -13.44 -18.32 10.59
CA PHE A 11 -14.26 -19.33 11.24
C PHE A 11 -15.67 -19.36 10.63
N PRO A 12 -16.41 -20.49 10.77
CA PRO A 12 -17.77 -20.57 10.26
C PRO A 12 -18.66 -19.44 10.80
N TRP A 13 -19.40 -18.77 9.93
CA TRP A 13 -20.25 -17.64 10.30
C TRP A 13 -21.62 -18.08 10.83
N GLY A 14 -22.04 -17.54 11.97
CA GLY A 14 -23.38 -17.70 12.52
C GLY A 14 -23.54 -18.91 13.44
N SER A 15 -24.76 -19.52 13.43
CA SER A 15 -25.21 -20.56 14.38
C SER A 15 -25.41 -21.91 13.69
N GLY A 16 -24.42 -22.41 13.00
CA GLY A 16 -24.43 -23.76 12.43
C GLY A 16 -24.14 -24.84 13.48
N SER A 17 -24.66 -26.06 13.25
CA SER A 17 -24.32 -27.22 14.09
C SER A 17 -22.84 -27.55 13.98
N GLY A 18 -22.13 -27.66 15.08
CA GLY A 18 -20.71 -27.98 15.14
C GLY A 18 -19.75 -26.78 15.07
N TYR A 19 -20.24 -25.56 14.87
CA TYR A 19 -19.36 -24.40 14.69
C TYR A 19 -18.58 -24.05 15.97
N ALA A 20 -19.24 -24.10 17.12
CA ALA A 20 -18.55 -23.87 18.40
C ALA A 20 -17.53 -24.98 18.69
N GLU A 21 -17.85 -26.24 18.33
CA GLU A 21 -16.97 -27.38 18.45
C GLU A 21 -15.74 -27.28 17.55
N GLU A 22 -15.87 -26.70 16.35
CA GLU A 22 -14.74 -26.40 15.45
C GLU A 22 -13.79 -25.35 16.06
N VAL A 23 -14.33 -24.27 16.64
CA VAL A 23 -13.53 -23.27 17.38
C VAL A 23 -12.85 -23.89 18.59
N ASP A 24 -13.57 -24.75 19.32
CA ASP A 24 -13.02 -25.48 20.45
C ASP A 24 -11.86 -26.39 20.05
N ALA A 25 -12.03 -27.16 18.98
CA ALA A 25 -10.99 -28.05 18.44
C ALA A 25 -9.78 -27.24 17.92
N PHE A 26 -10.01 -26.08 17.30
CA PHE A 26 -8.96 -25.20 16.78
C PHE A 26 -8.02 -24.73 17.89
N CYS A 27 -8.54 -24.36 19.06
CA CYS A 27 -7.74 -23.84 20.18
C CYS A 27 -7.43 -24.89 21.25
N GLN A 28 -7.45 -26.19 20.91
CA GLN A 28 -7.12 -27.27 21.88
C GLN A 28 -5.68 -27.16 22.37
N LYS A 29 -5.51 -27.26 23.67
CA LYS A 29 -4.25 -27.29 24.38
C LYS A 29 -3.83 -28.75 24.63
N ALA A 30 -2.63 -29.10 24.25
CA ALA A 30 -2.06 -30.43 24.49
C ALA A 30 -1.67 -30.62 26.00
N GLU A 31 -1.43 -31.85 26.41
CA GLU A 31 -1.05 -32.19 27.80
C GLU A 31 0.26 -31.51 28.24
N ASP A 32 1.16 -31.27 27.33
CA ASP A 32 2.43 -30.58 27.58
C ASP A 32 2.28 -29.04 27.64
N GLY A 33 1.07 -28.52 27.44
CA GLY A 33 0.76 -27.10 27.45
C GLY A 33 0.94 -26.38 26.09
N SER A 34 1.37 -27.08 25.04
CA SER A 34 1.45 -26.54 23.68
C SER A 34 0.08 -26.41 23.02
N PHE A 35 0.03 -25.65 21.92
CA PHE A 35 -1.13 -25.53 21.05
C PHE A 35 -0.75 -26.02 19.64
N PRO A 36 -1.07 -27.28 19.30
CA PRO A 36 -0.61 -27.89 18.04
C PRO A 36 -1.03 -27.11 16.79
N VAL A 37 -2.23 -26.51 16.79
CA VAL A 37 -2.70 -25.67 15.68
C VAL A 37 -1.90 -24.38 15.61
N ALA A 38 -1.59 -23.74 16.76
CA ALA A 38 -0.75 -22.54 16.77
C ALA A 38 0.65 -22.82 16.21
N ASP A 39 1.25 -23.96 16.59
CA ASP A 39 2.55 -24.36 16.05
C ASP A 39 2.50 -24.52 14.53
N LYS A 40 1.45 -25.15 14.03
CA LYS A 40 1.25 -25.32 12.60
C LYS A 40 1.00 -23.97 11.87
N LEU A 41 0.27 -23.05 12.49
CA LEU A 41 0.07 -21.72 11.94
C LEU A 41 1.41 -20.95 11.82
N LEU A 42 2.29 -21.05 12.82
CA LEU A 42 3.61 -20.43 12.75
C LEU A 42 4.47 -21.02 11.62
N GLU A 43 4.43 -22.36 11.43
CA GLU A 43 5.10 -23.01 10.28
C GLU A 43 4.53 -22.52 8.92
N VAL A 44 3.21 -22.39 8.82
CA VAL A 44 2.55 -21.89 7.59
C VAL A 44 2.93 -20.43 7.32
N MET A 45 2.97 -19.61 8.36
CA MET A 45 3.40 -18.22 8.26
C MET A 45 4.84 -18.12 7.73
N ASP A 46 5.77 -18.89 8.33
CA ASP A 46 7.17 -18.92 7.91
C ASP A 46 7.33 -19.42 6.47
N TYR A 47 6.60 -20.48 6.10
CA TYR A 47 6.67 -21.07 4.75
C TYR A 47 6.20 -20.12 3.64
N TYR A 48 5.11 -19.36 3.89
CA TYR A 48 4.55 -18.45 2.88
C TYR A 48 5.09 -17.01 2.99
N GLY A 49 5.78 -16.67 4.09
CA GLY A 49 6.44 -15.38 4.27
C GLY A 49 5.48 -14.22 4.53
N PHE A 50 4.35 -14.46 5.19
CA PHE A 50 3.49 -13.38 5.67
C PHE A 50 3.71 -13.10 7.17
N ASP A 51 3.19 -11.96 7.68
CA ASP A 51 3.62 -11.38 8.95
C ASP A 51 2.74 -11.77 10.14
N GLY A 52 1.63 -12.46 9.91
CA GLY A 52 0.71 -12.82 10.99
C GLY A 52 -0.68 -13.21 10.55
N TYR A 53 -1.66 -13.04 11.46
CA TYR A 53 -3.02 -13.53 11.25
C TYR A 53 -4.10 -12.51 11.65
N PHE A 54 -5.13 -12.40 10.81
CA PHE A 54 -6.41 -11.76 11.14
C PHE A 54 -7.41 -12.82 11.58
N PHE A 55 -7.85 -12.75 12.84
CA PHE A 55 -8.83 -13.68 13.44
C PHE A 55 -10.25 -13.16 13.20
N ASN A 56 -10.96 -13.77 12.25
CA ASN A 56 -12.36 -13.48 11.95
C ASN A 56 -13.26 -14.54 12.56
N GLN A 57 -13.47 -14.47 13.91
CA GLN A 57 -14.27 -15.42 14.66
C GLN A 57 -15.70 -14.91 14.84
N GLU A 58 -16.64 -15.50 14.12
CA GLU A 58 -18.07 -15.17 14.10
C GLU A 58 -18.98 -16.39 14.34
N SER A 59 -18.42 -17.49 14.87
CA SER A 59 -19.20 -18.67 15.20
C SER A 59 -19.93 -18.49 16.54
N PHE A 60 -21.25 -18.64 16.52
CA PHE A 60 -22.08 -18.53 17.71
C PHE A 60 -21.99 -19.81 18.57
N GLY A 61 -22.35 -19.68 19.84
CA GLY A 61 -22.44 -20.81 20.76
C GLY A 61 -21.13 -21.14 21.48
N CYS A 62 -20.07 -20.44 21.27
CA CYS A 62 -18.83 -20.59 22.04
C CYS A 62 -19.03 -20.19 23.50
N SER A 63 -18.29 -20.85 24.39
CA SER A 63 -18.28 -20.55 25.83
C SER A 63 -17.16 -19.58 26.20
N ALA A 64 -17.22 -19.00 27.38
CA ALA A 64 -16.13 -18.19 27.94
C ALA A 64 -14.82 -18.98 28.09
N GLU A 65 -14.92 -20.32 28.29
CA GLU A 65 -13.75 -21.19 28.34
C GLU A 65 -13.04 -21.28 26.96
N ILE A 66 -13.82 -21.44 25.88
CA ILE A 66 -13.28 -21.43 24.50
C ILE A 66 -12.63 -20.09 24.21
N ALA A 67 -13.30 -18.98 24.57
CA ALA A 67 -12.72 -17.63 24.37
C ALA A 67 -11.41 -17.44 25.15
N SER A 68 -11.37 -17.90 26.41
CA SER A 68 -10.14 -17.82 27.23
C SER A 68 -9.02 -18.66 26.65
N ARG A 69 -9.32 -19.84 26.13
CA ARG A 69 -8.32 -20.73 25.53
C ARG A 69 -7.80 -20.19 24.21
N LEU A 70 -8.65 -19.51 23.44
CA LEU A 70 -8.24 -18.82 22.23
C LEU A 70 -7.29 -17.63 22.53
N ASP A 71 -7.56 -16.87 23.61
CA ASP A 71 -6.63 -15.83 24.08
C ASP A 71 -5.28 -16.44 24.55
N GLU A 72 -5.31 -17.56 25.27
CA GLU A 72 -4.08 -18.28 25.63
C GLU A 72 -3.29 -18.74 24.42
N MET A 73 -3.97 -19.28 23.41
CA MET A 73 -3.34 -19.69 22.14
C MET A 73 -2.68 -18.52 21.42
N ILE A 74 -3.34 -17.37 21.32
CA ILE A 74 -2.79 -16.16 20.73
C ILE A 74 -1.54 -15.71 21.48
N ARG A 75 -1.58 -15.69 22.81
CA ARG A 75 -0.41 -15.32 23.63
C ARG A 75 0.73 -16.33 23.51
N TYR A 76 0.42 -17.60 23.34
CA TYR A 76 1.40 -18.65 23.06
C TYR A 76 2.09 -18.41 21.70
N MET A 77 1.33 -18.07 20.64
CA MET A 77 1.90 -17.69 19.35
C MET A 77 2.86 -16.51 19.48
N ARG A 78 2.43 -15.48 20.20
CA ARG A 78 3.23 -14.28 20.47
C ARG A 78 4.51 -14.60 21.25
N ALA A 79 4.47 -15.50 22.23
CA ALA A 79 5.65 -15.91 22.99
C ALA A 79 6.67 -16.66 22.13
N LYS A 80 6.22 -17.40 21.13
CA LYS A 80 7.10 -18.11 20.17
C LYS A 80 7.62 -17.21 19.04
N CYS A 81 6.81 -16.28 18.59
CA CYS A 81 7.15 -15.33 17.55
C CYS A 81 6.78 -13.91 18.01
N PRO A 82 7.71 -13.18 18.68
CA PRO A 82 7.43 -11.86 19.26
C PRO A 82 6.99 -10.81 18.25
N ASP A 83 7.40 -10.94 16.99
CA ASP A 83 7.11 -9.98 15.92
C ASP A 83 5.83 -10.30 15.14
N ILE A 84 5.14 -11.42 15.45
CA ILE A 84 3.90 -11.78 14.76
C ILE A 84 2.83 -10.69 14.89
N LEU A 85 2.15 -10.35 13.80
CA LEU A 85 1.00 -9.46 13.82
C LEU A 85 -0.28 -10.24 14.05
N ILE A 86 -1.04 -9.87 15.07
CA ILE A 86 -2.35 -10.45 15.35
C ILE A 86 -3.41 -9.36 15.29
N SER A 87 -4.31 -9.48 14.32
CA SER A 87 -5.50 -8.63 14.20
C SER A 87 -6.74 -9.40 14.64
N TRP A 88 -7.65 -8.74 15.32
CA TRP A 88 -8.89 -9.32 15.86
C TRP A 88 -10.11 -8.58 15.37
N TYR A 89 -11.12 -9.32 14.92
CA TYR A 89 -12.39 -8.74 14.49
C TYR A 89 -13.35 -8.54 15.65
N ASP A 90 -14.09 -7.43 15.62
CA ASP A 90 -15.13 -7.05 16.62
C ASP A 90 -16.38 -7.90 16.46
N SER A 91 -16.33 -9.12 16.97
CA SER A 91 -17.43 -10.07 16.96
C SER A 91 -17.50 -10.87 18.27
N MET A 92 -16.53 -11.76 18.54
CA MET A 92 -16.50 -12.59 19.73
C MET A 92 -16.12 -11.77 20.96
N LEU A 93 -16.97 -11.83 21.99
CA LEU A 93 -16.71 -11.30 23.33
C LEU A 93 -15.90 -12.29 24.19
N PRO A 94 -15.23 -11.83 25.26
CA PRO A 94 -14.57 -12.71 26.23
C PRO A 94 -15.51 -13.73 26.90
N SER A 95 -16.82 -13.50 26.86
CA SER A 95 -17.85 -14.46 27.29
C SER A 95 -18.08 -15.64 26.34
N GLY A 96 -17.46 -15.60 25.15
CA GLY A 96 -17.65 -16.54 24.06
C GLY A 96 -18.79 -16.19 23.09
N GLY A 97 -19.72 -15.33 23.50
CA GLY A 97 -20.81 -14.88 22.64
C GLY A 97 -20.35 -13.92 21.54
N VAL A 98 -21.01 -13.97 20.39
CA VAL A 98 -20.79 -13.03 19.28
C VAL A 98 -21.73 -11.85 19.44
N SER A 99 -21.17 -10.64 19.50
CA SER A 99 -21.90 -9.38 19.56
C SER A 99 -21.04 -8.22 19.07
N TYR A 100 -21.38 -7.68 17.93
CA TYR A 100 -20.67 -6.56 17.30
C TYR A 100 -20.85 -5.28 18.13
N GLN A 101 -19.76 -4.82 18.73
CA GLN A 101 -19.77 -3.63 19.58
C GLN A 101 -19.57 -2.34 18.78
N ASN A 102 -18.98 -2.45 17.58
CA ASN A 102 -18.59 -1.32 16.73
C ASN A 102 -17.66 -0.33 17.45
N ALA A 103 -16.97 -0.79 18.48
CA ALA A 103 -16.11 -0.03 19.37
C ALA A 103 -15.21 -0.97 20.18
N VAL A 104 -14.11 -0.46 20.69
CA VAL A 104 -13.48 -1.07 21.88
C VAL A 104 -14.12 -0.46 23.12
N ASN A 105 -14.74 -1.30 23.96
CA ASN A 105 -15.45 -0.90 25.16
C ASN A 105 -15.29 -1.93 26.31
N SER A 106 -15.95 -1.72 27.43
CA SER A 106 -15.86 -2.61 28.60
C SER A 106 -16.28 -4.07 28.34
N SER A 107 -17.01 -4.35 27.26
CA SER A 107 -17.43 -5.71 26.91
C SER A 107 -16.36 -6.52 26.18
N ASN A 108 -15.47 -5.85 25.44
CA ASN A 108 -14.48 -6.48 24.57
C ASN A 108 -13.03 -6.01 24.80
N GLN A 109 -12.79 -4.97 25.62
CA GLN A 109 -11.45 -4.40 25.87
C GLN A 109 -10.41 -5.43 26.31
N ARG A 110 -10.85 -6.56 26.96
CA ARG A 110 -9.95 -7.62 27.40
C ARG A 110 -9.09 -8.19 26.27
N TRP A 111 -9.58 -8.21 25.05
CA TRP A 111 -8.80 -8.64 23.89
C TRP A 111 -7.58 -7.74 23.63
N MET A 112 -7.68 -6.46 24.02
CA MET A 112 -6.63 -5.46 23.82
C MET A 112 -5.81 -5.20 25.09
N GLU A 113 -6.18 -5.77 26.24
CA GLU A 113 -5.44 -5.60 27.49
C GLU A 113 -4.07 -6.28 27.44
N ARG A 114 -3.11 -5.66 28.11
CA ARG A 114 -1.79 -6.25 28.31
C ARG A 114 -1.86 -7.35 29.39
N SER A 115 -0.98 -8.33 29.28
CA SER A 115 -0.72 -9.27 30.37
C SER A 115 -0.02 -8.59 31.55
N ASP A 116 0.07 -9.28 32.70
CA ASP A 116 0.75 -8.78 33.90
C ASP A 116 2.24 -8.46 33.65
N ASP A 117 2.87 -9.14 32.71
CA ASP A 117 4.25 -8.90 32.26
C ASP A 117 4.37 -7.74 31.27
N GLY A 118 3.25 -7.07 30.91
CA GLY A 118 3.19 -5.99 29.96
C GLY A 118 3.11 -6.43 28.48
N SER A 119 3.14 -7.73 28.19
CA SER A 119 3.05 -8.26 26.83
C SER A 119 1.67 -8.03 26.22
N VAL A 120 1.62 -7.92 24.89
CA VAL A 120 0.42 -7.73 24.09
C VAL A 120 0.10 -9.04 23.36
N GLY A 121 -1.12 -9.55 23.47
CA GLY A 121 -1.58 -10.69 22.67
C GLY A 121 -1.97 -10.23 21.26
N ILE A 122 -2.95 -9.33 21.19
CA ILE A 122 -3.53 -8.81 19.95
C ILE A 122 -2.96 -7.42 19.68
N ASN A 123 -2.44 -7.20 18.47
CA ASN A 123 -1.86 -5.91 18.04
C ASN A 123 -2.95 -4.93 17.65
N GLU A 124 -3.92 -5.40 16.87
CA GLU A 124 -4.86 -4.59 16.15
C GLU A 124 -6.29 -5.10 16.35
N PHE A 125 -7.22 -4.18 16.49
CA PHE A 125 -8.64 -4.47 16.65
C PHE A 125 -9.44 -3.86 15.52
N PHE A 126 -10.03 -4.70 14.68
CA PHE A 126 -10.90 -4.27 13.58
C PHE A 126 -12.33 -4.09 14.11
N MET A 127 -12.76 -2.83 14.26
CA MET A 127 -14.12 -2.49 14.68
C MET A 127 -15.11 -2.76 13.53
N ASN A 128 -16.25 -3.35 13.85
CA ASN A 128 -17.31 -3.52 12.87
C ASN A 128 -17.87 -2.18 12.37
N TYR A 129 -18.64 -2.19 11.30
CA TYR A 129 -18.89 -1.05 10.40
C TYR A 129 -19.91 -0.01 10.88
N ASN A 130 -20.67 -0.30 11.97
CA ASN A 130 -21.74 0.60 12.44
C ASN A 130 -21.29 1.50 13.60
N TRP A 131 -20.17 2.18 13.42
CA TRP A 131 -19.64 3.12 14.40
C TRP A 131 -20.14 4.55 14.13
N TYR A 132 -20.32 5.30 15.22
CA TYR A 132 -20.74 6.69 15.24
C TYR A 132 -19.90 7.45 16.28
N THR A 133 -20.20 8.72 16.54
CA THR A 133 -19.48 9.56 17.49
C THR A 133 -19.27 8.89 18.86
N GLY A 134 -20.30 8.24 19.39
CA GLY A 134 -20.23 7.56 20.69
C GLY A 134 -19.24 6.40 20.69
N GLN A 135 -19.22 5.58 19.64
CA GLN A 135 -18.31 4.45 19.50
C GLN A 135 -16.85 4.90 19.33
N ILE A 136 -16.61 5.91 18.52
CA ILE A 136 -15.26 6.47 18.33
C ILE A 136 -14.73 7.04 19.65
N SER A 137 -15.51 7.89 20.34
CA SER A 137 -15.12 8.47 21.62
C SER A 137 -14.89 7.43 22.70
N THR A 138 -15.75 6.41 22.75
CA THR A 138 -15.60 5.27 23.69
C THR A 138 -14.33 4.49 23.39
N THR A 139 -14.05 4.19 22.13
CA THR A 139 -12.84 3.45 21.73
C THR A 139 -11.59 4.22 22.14
N VAL A 140 -11.48 5.51 21.80
CA VAL A 140 -10.32 6.35 22.17
C VAL A 140 -10.13 6.35 23.69
N SER A 141 -11.20 6.59 24.47
CA SER A 141 -11.10 6.64 25.93
C SER A 141 -10.76 5.27 26.55
N THR A 142 -11.33 4.17 26.04
CA THR A 142 -11.05 2.82 26.51
C THR A 142 -9.61 2.43 26.22
N MET A 143 -9.12 2.62 25.00
CA MET A 143 -7.74 2.30 24.60
C MET A 143 -6.74 3.06 25.48
N ASN A 144 -6.94 4.36 25.71
CA ASN A 144 -6.11 5.14 26.62
C ASN A 144 -6.15 4.59 28.04
N SER A 145 -7.32 4.17 28.55
CA SER A 145 -7.48 3.67 29.92
C SER A 145 -6.74 2.35 30.18
N ILE A 146 -6.53 1.53 29.13
CA ILE A 146 -5.79 0.26 29.20
C ILE A 146 -4.33 0.40 28.71
N ASN A 147 -3.82 1.63 28.59
CA ASN A 147 -2.48 1.96 28.09
C ASN A 147 -2.16 1.37 26.70
N ARG A 148 -3.13 1.44 25.79
CA ARG A 148 -2.99 1.10 24.38
C ARG A 148 -3.16 2.37 23.53
N SER A 149 -2.50 2.38 22.37
CA SER A 149 -2.71 3.44 21.40
C SER A 149 -4.12 3.36 20.81
N PRO A 150 -4.88 4.47 20.70
CA PRO A 150 -6.12 4.46 19.93
C PRO A 150 -5.92 4.02 18.47
N PHE A 151 -4.72 4.18 17.92
CA PHE A 151 -4.36 3.73 16.57
C PHE A 151 -4.19 2.21 16.45
N ASP A 152 -4.20 1.46 17.55
CA ASP A 152 -4.31 0.00 17.53
C ASP A 152 -5.76 -0.47 17.25
N ALA A 153 -6.73 0.45 17.24
CA ALA A 153 -8.12 0.21 16.86
C ALA A 153 -8.41 0.82 15.47
N TYR A 154 -9.06 0.04 14.62
CA TYR A 154 -9.33 0.38 13.22
C TYR A 154 -10.83 0.53 13.00
N ALA A 155 -11.30 1.70 12.62
CA ALA A 155 -12.70 1.91 12.20
C ALA A 155 -12.93 1.20 10.85
N GLY A 156 -13.75 0.15 10.87
CA GLY A 156 -14.07 -0.63 9.68
C GLY A 156 -14.95 0.17 8.70
N LEU A 157 -14.62 0.11 7.41
CA LEU A 157 -15.43 0.61 6.30
C LEU A 157 -15.74 -0.56 5.37
N ASP A 158 -17.02 -0.93 5.26
CA ASP A 158 -17.47 -1.93 4.28
C ASP A 158 -17.62 -1.28 2.91
N VAL A 159 -16.58 -1.39 2.10
CA VAL A 159 -16.55 -0.88 0.73
C VAL A 159 -16.84 -1.96 -0.31
N GLN A 160 -17.13 -3.18 0.11
CA GLN A 160 -17.37 -4.31 -0.78
C GLN A 160 -18.50 -4.07 -1.78
N GLN A 161 -19.64 -3.56 -1.30
CA GLN A 161 -20.84 -3.41 -2.12
C GLN A 161 -20.99 -2.01 -2.71
N ASN A 162 -20.53 -1.00 -1.99
CA ASN A 162 -20.84 0.40 -2.31
C ASN A 162 -19.62 1.16 -2.86
N GLY A 163 -18.40 0.61 -2.74
CA GLY A 163 -17.18 1.31 -3.16
C GLY A 163 -17.12 2.73 -2.60
N MET A 164 -16.92 3.71 -3.46
CA MET A 164 -16.87 5.14 -3.09
C MET A 164 -18.23 5.71 -2.65
N ASN A 165 -19.34 4.97 -2.80
CA ASN A 165 -20.64 5.37 -2.25
C ASN A 165 -20.85 4.88 -0.81
N THR A 166 -19.86 4.23 -0.19
CA THR A 166 -19.90 3.87 1.23
C THR A 166 -19.95 5.15 2.07
N PRO A 167 -20.89 5.26 3.03
CA PRO A 167 -20.93 6.41 3.91
C PRO A 167 -19.64 6.52 4.74
N PHE A 168 -18.78 7.44 4.37
CA PHE A 168 -17.55 7.71 5.09
C PHE A 168 -17.72 8.99 5.91
N ARG A 169 -17.78 8.83 7.24
CA ARG A 169 -18.01 9.93 8.20
C ARG A 169 -16.66 10.40 8.73
N ASP A 170 -15.87 10.99 7.85
CA ASP A 170 -14.54 11.49 8.17
C ASP A 170 -14.55 12.50 9.33
N GLU A 171 -15.58 13.34 9.43
CA GLU A 171 -15.75 14.29 10.51
C GLU A 171 -15.79 13.66 11.91
N LEU A 172 -16.13 12.37 12.03
CA LEU A 172 -16.10 11.63 13.30
C LEU A 172 -14.71 11.08 13.62
N LEU A 173 -13.92 10.80 12.60
CA LEU A 173 -12.61 10.17 12.70
C LEU A 173 -11.47 11.16 12.93
N VAL A 174 -11.66 12.42 12.57
CA VAL A 174 -10.66 13.48 12.75
C VAL A 174 -10.95 14.35 13.98
N ASP A 175 -9.91 14.93 14.56
CA ASP A 175 -10.01 15.94 15.61
C ASP A 175 -10.18 17.36 15.01
N GLU A 176 -10.14 18.38 15.88
CA GLU A 176 -10.28 19.79 15.48
C GLU A 176 -9.13 20.28 14.59
N ASP A 177 -7.98 19.60 14.64
CA ASP A 177 -6.80 19.89 13.81
C ASP A 177 -6.79 19.07 12.50
N GLY A 178 -7.83 18.26 12.24
CA GLY A 178 -7.93 17.39 11.06
C GLY A 178 -7.11 16.10 11.16
N LYS A 179 -6.57 15.77 12.35
CA LYS A 179 -5.78 14.55 12.58
C LYS A 179 -6.68 13.38 12.95
N LEU A 180 -6.35 12.19 12.44
CA LEU A 180 -7.06 10.97 12.82
C LEU A 180 -6.99 10.70 14.33
N LYS A 181 -8.11 10.26 14.90
CA LYS A 181 -8.23 9.83 16.30
C LYS A 181 -7.88 8.36 16.50
N LEU A 182 -8.02 7.54 15.46
CA LEU A 182 -7.73 6.11 15.42
C LEU A 182 -7.48 5.68 13.96
N SER A 183 -7.12 4.43 13.73
CA SER A 183 -6.84 3.90 12.41
C SER A 183 -8.13 3.59 11.62
N ILE A 184 -7.99 3.40 10.30
CA ILE A 184 -9.07 3.06 9.38
C ILE A 184 -8.75 1.70 8.75
N ALA A 185 -9.76 0.85 8.56
CA ALA A 185 -9.64 -0.40 7.82
C ALA A 185 -10.71 -0.49 6.73
N LEU A 186 -10.30 -0.91 5.54
CA LEU A 186 -11.19 -1.12 4.41
C LEU A 186 -11.51 -2.62 4.29
N TYR A 187 -12.80 -2.96 4.26
CA TYR A 187 -13.23 -4.31 3.98
C TYR A 187 -13.51 -4.49 2.49
N CYS A 188 -12.80 -5.43 1.85
CA CYS A 188 -12.94 -5.76 0.43
C CYS A 188 -12.79 -4.56 -0.52
N PRO A 189 -11.67 -3.84 -0.51
CA PRO A 189 -11.42 -2.70 -1.42
C PRO A 189 -11.33 -3.11 -2.89
N ASN A 190 -11.30 -4.42 -3.19
CA ASN A 190 -11.40 -4.95 -4.56
C ASN A 190 -12.73 -4.63 -5.28
N SER A 191 -13.66 -3.94 -4.62
CA SER A 191 -14.83 -3.33 -5.26
C SER A 191 -14.45 -2.39 -6.41
N THR A 192 -13.27 -1.79 -6.38
CA THR A 192 -12.73 -0.99 -7.50
C THR A 192 -12.64 -1.82 -8.78
N LEU A 193 -12.17 -3.07 -8.70
CA LEU A 193 -12.15 -4.00 -9.84
C LEU A 193 -13.57 -4.34 -10.32
N GLY A 194 -14.49 -4.63 -9.40
CA GLY A 194 -15.90 -4.95 -9.74
C GLY A 194 -16.65 -3.80 -10.41
N ASN A 195 -16.22 -2.57 -10.22
CA ASN A 195 -16.80 -1.37 -10.83
C ASN A 195 -16.08 -0.94 -12.12
N SER A 196 -15.11 -1.71 -12.59
CA SER A 196 -14.32 -1.41 -13.78
C SER A 196 -14.72 -2.31 -14.95
N ALA A 197 -14.73 -1.76 -16.16
CA ALA A 197 -15.07 -2.51 -17.37
C ALA A 197 -13.85 -3.26 -17.96
N ASN A 198 -12.64 -2.79 -17.66
CA ASN A 198 -11.37 -3.36 -18.14
C ASN A 198 -10.20 -2.90 -17.26
N GLY A 199 -9.00 -3.42 -17.52
CA GLY A 199 -7.80 -3.12 -16.72
C GLY A 199 -7.39 -1.64 -16.72
N ALA A 200 -7.56 -0.93 -17.82
CA ALA A 200 -7.25 0.51 -17.86
C ALA A 200 -8.20 1.30 -16.96
N GLN A 201 -9.51 1.06 -17.09
CA GLN A 201 -10.51 1.70 -16.24
C GLN A 201 -10.37 1.31 -14.75
N PHE A 202 -9.87 0.12 -14.46
CA PHE A 202 -9.57 -0.29 -13.08
C PHE A 202 -8.61 0.69 -12.40
N HIS A 203 -7.54 1.08 -13.07
CA HIS A 203 -6.58 2.03 -12.50
C HIS A 203 -7.17 3.43 -12.31
N GLU A 204 -8.07 3.88 -13.19
CA GLU A 204 -8.80 5.15 -13.02
C GLU A 204 -9.72 5.09 -11.78
N VAL A 205 -10.50 4.02 -11.63
CA VAL A 205 -11.39 3.82 -10.48
C VAL A 205 -10.59 3.67 -9.19
N GLU A 206 -9.46 2.99 -9.23
CA GLU A 206 -8.55 2.85 -8.08
C GLU A 206 -7.92 4.19 -7.70
N GLN A 207 -7.53 5.01 -8.67
CA GLN A 207 -7.06 6.37 -8.46
C GLN A 207 -8.10 7.23 -7.76
N ASP A 208 -9.33 7.24 -8.26
CA ASP A 208 -10.44 7.97 -7.64
C ASP A 208 -10.72 7.49 -6.21
N PHE A 209 -10.61 6.19 -5.98
CA PHE A 209 -10.83 5.60 -4.66
C PHE A 209 -9.74 5.99 -3.66
N TYR A 210 -8.46 5.92 -4.04
CA TYR A 210 -7.35 6.20 -3.13
C TYR A 210 -6.95 7.67 -3.09
N VAL A 211 -6.97 8.37 -4.22
CA VAL A 211 -6.50 9.76 -4.30
C VAL A 211 -7.64 10.78 -4.34
N ASN A 212 -8.62 10.60 -5.11
CA ASN A 212 -9.87 11.30 -5.41
C ASN A 212 -9.97 11.67 -6.92
N SER A 213 -11.15 12.15 -7.34
CA SER A 213 -11.40 12.51 -8.75
C SER A 213 -10.63 13.74 -9.26
N ALA A 214 -9.90 14.46 -8.41
CA ALA A 214 -8.98 15.53 -8.82
C ALA A 214 -7.55 15.01 -9.01
N SER A 215 -7.28 13.74 -8.74
CA SER A 215 -5.95 13.13 -8.77
C SER A 215 -4.91 13.87 -7.92
N ASP A 216 -5.37 14.56 -6.86
CA ASP A 216 -4.51 15.30 -5.94
C ASP A 216 -5.11 15.27 -4.53
N PRO A 217 -4.46 14.60 -3.55
CA PRO A 217 -4.96 14.47 -2.18
C PRO A 217 -4.97 15.81 -1.42
N ARG A 218 -4.29 16.84 -1.91
CA ARG A 218 -4.24 18.19 -1.31
C ARG A 218 -5.45 19.03 -1.70
N VAL A 219 -6.18 18.65 -2.76
CA VAL A 219 -7.33 19.42 -3.27
C VAL A 219 -8.59 19.00 -2.53
N GLU A 220 -9.28 19.95 -1.93
CA GLU A 220 -10.62 19.73 -1.41
C GLU A 220 -11.61 19.57 -2.57
N VAL A 221 -12.13 18.36 -2.75
CA VAL A 221 -13.13 18.07 -3.77
C VAL A 221 -14.50 18.50 -3.24
N ALA A 222 -14.80 19.79 -3.31
CA ALA A 222 -15.99 20.40 -2.73
C ALA A 222 -17.30 20.04 -3.49
N ASN A 223 -17.26 19.42 -4.66
CA ASN A 223 -18.41 19.20 -5.53
C ASN A 223 -18.35 17.91 -6.34
N VAL A 224 -17.96 16.80 -5.73
CA VAL A 224 -18.21 15.51 -6.38
C VAL A 224 -19.70 15.18 -6.30
N SER A 225 -20.25 14.72 -7.39
CA SER A 225 -21.67 14.32 -7.52
C SER A 225 -22.05 13.08 -6.67
N SER A 226 -21.12 12.50 -5.96
CA SER A 226 -21.30 11.46 -4.94
C SER A 226 -20.98 12.04 -3.58
N PRO A 227 -21.75 11.74 -2.53
CA PRO A 227 -21.53 12.34 -1.23
C PRO A 227 -20.20 11.89 -0.67
N THR A 228 -19.18 12.74 -0.81
CA THR A 228 -18.08 12.80 0.13
C THR A 228 -17.04 11.70 0.14
N TRP A 229 -16.71 11.05 -0.98
CA TRP A 229 -15.49 10.26 -1.01
C TRP A 229 -14.28 11.16 -1.28
N LEU A 230 -13.46 11.38 -0.25
CA LEU A 230 -12.37 12.37 -0.29
C LEU A 230 -11.04 11.79 -0.78
N GLY A 231 -11.02 10.48 -1.05
CA GLY A 231 -9.78 9.74 -1.27
C GLY A 231 -9.14 9.27 0.03
N MET A 232 -8.65 8.06 0.06
CA MET A 232 -8.05 7.47 1.27
C MET A 232 -6.71 8.10 1.63
N SER A 233 -5.92 8.51 0.64
CA SER A 233 -4.60 9.14 0.84
C SER A 233 -4.65 10.44 1.66
N ARG A 234 -5.81 11.09 1.75
CA ARG A 234 -6.02 12.23 2.66
C ARG A 234 -5.85 11.88 4.14
N PHE A 235 -6.06 10.62 4.51
CA PHE A 235 -6.10 10.15 5.90
C PHE A 235 -4.86 9.37 6.29
N PHE A 236 -3.98 9.06 5.36
CA PHE A 236 -2.78 8.26 5.61
C PHE A 236 -1.53 9.10 5.36
N ALA A 237 -0.55 8.96 6.25
CA ALA A 237 0.78 9.44 5.94
C ALA A 237 1.42 8.51 4.91
N ASP A 238 1.92 9.08 3.83
CA ASP A 238 2.66 8.33 2.83
C ASP A 238 3.91 7.72 3.46
N LYS A 239 4.07 6.41 3.28
CA LYS A 239 5.29 5.69 3.65
C LYS A 239 5.92 5.14 2.40
N THR A 240 7.20 5.40 2.24
CA THR A 240 7.95 4.82 1.13
C THR A 240 8.49 3.44 1.50
N PRO A 241 8.40 2.44 0.59
CA PRO A 241 9.16 1.19 0.70
C PRO A 241 10.60 1.34 0.19
N ILE A 242 10.99 2.50 -0.36
CA ILE A 242 12.28 2.73 -1.00
C ILE A 242 13.24 3.29 0.03
N LEU A 243 13.89 2.38 0.78
CA LEU A 243 14.75 2.71 1.93
C LEU A 243 16.24 2.43 1.66
N SER A 244 16.56 1.76 0.57
CA SER A 244 17.91 1.34 0.22
C SER A 244 18.07 1.03 -1.25
N THR A 245 19.31 0.89 -1.70
CA THR A 245 19.67 0.39 -3.03
C THR A 245 19.91 -1.12 -3.01
N PRO A 246 19.75 -1.82 -4.16
CA PRO A 246 19.25 -1.28 -5.43
C PRO A 246 17.74 -1.10 -5.40
N PHE A 247 17.25 -0.04 -6.00
CA PHE A 247 15.84 0.09 -6.34
C PHE A 247 15.70 0.13 -7.86
N VAL A 248 14.81 -0.67 -8.42
CA VAL A 248 14.48 -0.67 -9.85
C VAL A 248 12.99 -0.91 -10.01
N THR A 249 12.33 -0.09 -10.80
CA THR A 249 10.96 -0.28 -11.23
C THR A 249 10.85 -0.08 -12.74
N SER A 250 10.13 -0.96 -13.41
CA SER A 250 9.74 -0.78 -14.82
C SER A 250 8.29 -0.31 -14.93
N PHE A 251 7.69 0.14 -13.84
CA PHE A 251 6.28 0.57 -13.76
C PHE A 251 5.31 -0.53 -14.19
N ASN A 252 5.71 -1.78 -14.01
CA ASN A 252 4.91 -2.92 -14.39
C ASN A 252 3.77 -3.14 -13.37
N SER A 253 2.53 -3.01 -13.82
CA SER A 253 1.35 -3.20 -12.98
C SER A 253 1.04 -4.66 -12.63
N GLY A 254 1.85 -5.62 -13.11
CA GLY A 254 1.61 -7.05 -12.91
C GLY A 254 0.56 -7.66 -13.85
N HIS A 255 0.12 -6.91 -14.85
CA HIS A 255 -0.76 -7.37 -15.91
C HIS A 255 -0.56 -6.54 -17.19
N GLY A 256 -1.09 -7.00 -18.31
CA GLY A 256 -0.98 -6.29 -19.59
C GLY A 256 -1.69 -7.02 -20.72
N VAL A 257 -1.86 -6.33 -21.85
CA VAL A 257 -2.37 -6.90 -23.09
C VAL A 257 -1.24 -7.54 -23.93
N GLY A 258 -0.01 -7.19 -23.60
CA GLY A 258 1.22 -7.76 -24.14
C GLY A 258 2.28 -7.82 -23.06
N TYR A 259 3.37 -8.53 -23.31
CA TYR A 259 4.54 -8.59 -22.44
C TYR A 259 5.78 -8.09 -23.20
N TYR A 260 6.42 -7.07 -22.66
CA TYR A 260 7.57 -6.40 -23.27
C TYR A 260 8.87 -6.75 -22.56
N VAL A 261 9.95 -6.77 -23.31
CA VAL A 261 11.33 -6.94 -22.83
C VAL A 261 12.23 -5.94 -23.53
N ASN A 262 12.85 -5.04 -22.78
CA ASN A 262 13.71 -3.97 -23.32
C ASN A 262 13.02 -3.13 -24.42
N GLY A 263 11.73 -2.89 -24.26
CA GLY A 263 10.92 -2.09 -25.19
C GLY A 263 10.41 -2.85 -26.42
N GLU A 264 10.66 -4.14 -26.52
CA GLU A 264 10.17 -4.96 -27.62
C GLU A 264 9.07 -5.92 -27.15
N LEU A 265 7.98 -5.99 -27.93
CA LEU A 265 6.88 -6.91 -27.65
C LEU A 265 7.36 -8.37 -27.77
N SER A 266 7.44 -9.06 -26.63
CA SER A 266 7.88 -10.46 -26.54
C SER A 266 6.71 -11.44 -26.64
N ARG A 267 5.54 -11.07 -26.13
CA ARG A 267 4.30 -11.87 -26.22
C ARG A 267 3.13 -10.93 -26.49
N ASP A 268 2.30 -11.30 -27.45
CA ASP A 268 1.09 -10.58 -27.84
C ASP A 268 -0.15 -11.34 -27.34
N ASN A 269 -0.32 -11.34 -26.01
CA ASN A 269 -1.52 -11.88 -25.36
C ASN A 269 -1.72 -11.25 -23.99
N GLU A 270 -2.96 -11.13 -23.59
CA GLU A 270 -3.34 -10.69 -22.26
C GLU A 270 -2.80 -11.63 -21.17
N TRP A 271 -2.33 -11.04 -20.08
CA TRP A 271 -1.78 -11.76 -18.94
C TRP A 271 -2.01 -10.99 -17.64
N SER A 272 -2.01 -11.71 -16.52
CA SER A 272 -2.09 -11.15 -15.18
C SER A 272 -1.31 -12.03 -14.21
N TYR A 273 -0.34 -11.44 -13.51
CA TYR A 273 0.45 -12.11 -12.48
C TYR A 273 0.96 -11.08 -11.47
N GLN A 274 0.18 -10.85 -10.42
CA GLN A 274 0.43 -9.78 -9.47
C GLN A 274 1.76 -9.91 -8.70
N SER A 275 2.31 -11.13 -8.58
CA SER A 275 3.62 -11.35 -7.91
C SER A 275 4.80 -10.66 -8.63
N VAL A 276 4.63 -10.25 -9.88
CA VAL A 276 5.64 -9.51 -10.64
C VAL A 276 5.31 -8.02 -10.78
N GLN A 277 4.34 -7.53 -10.02
CA GLN A 277 4.08 -6.11 -9.94
C GLN A 277 5.27 -5.38 -9.33
N ASP A 278 5.69 -4.32 -9.97
CA ASP A 278 6.72 -3.42 -9.45
C ASP A 278 6.19 -2.52 -8.32
N VAL A 279 7.09 -1.83 -7.63
CA VAL A 279 6.71 -0.73 -6.74
C VAL A 279 6.19 0.41 -7.60
N MET A 280 4.88 0.67 -7.50
CA MET A 280 4.22 1.73 -8.25
C MET A 280 4.48 3.10 -7.61
N PRO A 281 4.31 4.22 -8.35
CA PRO A 281 4.51 5.56 -7.80
C PRO A 281 3.72 5.81 -6.52
N THR A 282 4.35 6.44 -5.54
CA THR A 282 3.79 6.70 -4.22
C THR A 282 2.48 7.49 -4.30
N TRP A 283 2.42 8.49 -5.18
CA TRP A 283 1.28 9.40 -5.26
C TRP A 283 0.35 9.12 -6.44
N THR A 284 0.62 8.12 -7.25
CA THR A 284 -0.08 7.84 -8.51
C THR A 284 -0.28 9.14 -9.29
N TRP A 285 0.74 9.85 -9.30
CA TRP A 285 1.33 11.14 -9.62
C TRP A 285 0.50 12.37 -9.20
N ILE A 286 1.15 13.28 -8.48
CA ILE A 286 0.67 14.63 -8.24
C ILE A 286 1.29 15.54 -9.31
N ILE A 287 0.48 16.32 -10.00
CA ILE A 287 0.94 17.25 -11.05
C ILE A 287 0.58 18.66 -10.64
N ASP A 288 1.60 19.49 -10.40
CA ASP A 288 1.48 20.93 -10.23
C ASP A 288 1.77 21.60 -11.57
N SER A 289 0.85 22.43 -12.05
CA SER A 289 1.01 23.13 -13.33
C SER A 289 0.72 24.62 -13.18
N ASP A 290 1.54 25.45 -13.79
CA ASP A 290 1.30 26.89 -13.91
C ASP A 290 0.68 27.30 -15.26
N GLY A 291 0.29 26.30 -16.07
CA GLY A 291 -0.37 26.42 -17.35
C GLY A 291 -1.38 25.30 -17.60
N SER A 292 -1.44 24.79 -18.82
CA SER A 292 -2.19 23.58 -19.14
C SER A 292 -1.62 22.40 -18.38
N LYS A 293 -2.46 21.74 -17.57
CA LYS A 293 -2.06 20.58 -16.76
C LYS A 293 -2.05 19.34 -17.64
N LEU A 294 -0.94 18.60 -17.62
CA LEU A 294 -0.86 17.28 -18.25
C LEU A 294 -1.76 16.28 -17.54
N ASP A 295 -2.25 15.32 -18.29
CA ASP A 295 -2.85 14.11 -17.76
C ASP A 295 -1.81 13.00 -17.62
N GLY A 296 -2.05 12.05 -16.73
CA GLY A 296 -1.20 10.88 -16.53
C GLY A 296 -2.00 9.59 -16.56
N GLY A 297 -1.38 8.49 -17.03
CA GLY A 297 -2.04 7.19 -17.10
C GLY A 297 -1.07 6.04 -17.30
N TYR A 298 -1.59 4.81 -17.20
CA TYR A 298 -0.85 3.61 -17.59
C TYR A 298 -1.04 3.34 -19.08
N ASP A 299 0.09 3.16 -19.79
CA ASP A 299 0.06 2.71 -21.19
C ASP A 299 0.28 1.20 -21.24
N PHE A 300 -0.73 0.46 -21.69
CA PHE A 300 -0.72 -1.00 -21.85
C PHE A 300 -0.25 -1.43 -23.24
N THR A 301 -0.04 -0.48 -24.12
CA THR A 301 0.33 -0.75 -25.54
C THR A 301 1.80 -0.49 -25.84
N ASP A 302 2.50 0.13 -24.92
CA ASP A 302 3.93 0.42 -25.04
C ASP A 302 4.60 0.39 -23.66
N ALA A 303 5.46 -0.59 -23.43
CA ALA A 303 6.18 -0.76 -22.17
C ALA A 303 7.66 -1.07 -22.42
N TYR A 304 8.51 -0.76 -21.45
CA TYR A 304 9.92 -1.13 -21.52
C TYR A 304 10.14 -2.56 -21.04
N ASN A 305 9.63 -2.92 -19.86
CA ASN A 305 9.59 -4.29 -19.37
C ASN A 305 8.26 -4.56 -18.66
N GLY A 306 7.68 -5.74 -18.87
CA GLY A 306 6.41 -6.12 -18.27
C GLY A 306 5.20 -5.75 -19.12
N GLY A 307 4.10 -5.34 -18.50
CA GLY A 307 2.82 -5.09 -19.17
C GLY A 307 2.47 -3.62 -19.37
N THR A 308 3.16 -2.70 -18.68
CA THR A 308 2.79 -1.28 -18.65
C THR A 308 4.01 -0.35 -18.59
N SER A 309 3.81 0.85 -19.06
CA SER A 309 4.61 2.04 -18.75
C SER A 309 3.71 3.13 -18.16
N ILE A 310 4.29 4.21 -17.63
CA ILE A 310 3.53 5.40 -17.26
C ILE A 310 3.65 6.40 -18.39
N GLN A 311 2.53 7.03 -18.74
CA GLN A 311 2.47 8.04 -19.78
C GLN A 311 1.95 9.36 -19.20
N PHE A 312 2.61 10.49 -19.55
CA PHE A 312 2.09 11.83 -19.35
C PHE A 312 1.84 12.48 -20.70
N TYR A 313 0.68 13.10 -20.86
CA TYR A 313 0.26 13.62 -22.14
C TYR A 313 -0.66 14.85 -21.99
N GLY A 314 -0.72 15.67 -23.05
CA GLY A 314 -1.56 16.86 -23.10
C GLY A 314 -0.86 18.01 -23.84
N ASP A 315 -1.42 19.20 -23.71
CA ASP A 315 -0.84 20.41 -24.32
C ASP A 315 0.13 21.09 -23.34
N LEU A 316 1.20 21.69 -23.87
CA LEU A 316 2.11 22.53 -23.11
C LEU A 316 1.96 23.99 -23.54
N ASP A 317 1.75 24.87 -22.58
CA ASP A 317 1.81 26.31 -22.80
C ASP A 317 3.27 26.78 -22.82
N ALA A 318 3.56 27.79 -23.64
CA ALA A 318 4.91 28.37 -23.77
C ALA A 318 5.38 28.93 -22.40
N ASN A 319 6.59 28.54 -21.99
CA ASN A 319 7.24 28.95 -20.73
C ASN A 319 6.41 28.64 -19.48
N LYS A 320 5.64 27.53 -19.50
CA LYS A 320 4.90 26.99 -18.38
C LYS A 320 5.39 25.59 -18.07
N ALA A 321 5.45 25.27 -16.76
CA ALA A 321 5.93 24.00 -16.28
C ALA A 321 4.79 23.11 -15.76
N ASN A 322 4.99 21.81 -15.89
CA ASN A 322 4.30 20.77 -15.15
C ASN A 322 5.33 20.07 -14.25
N ASP A 323 5.23 20.22 -12.95
CA ASP A 323 6.05 19.53 -11.97
C ASP A 323 5.26 18.30 -11.47
N ILE A 324 5.83 17.10 -11.73
CA ILE A 324 5.17 15.81 -11.53
C ILE A 324 5.90 15.07 -10.42
N MET A 325 5.21 14.77 -9.32
CA MET A 325 5.74 13.99 -8.22
C MET A 325 5.41 12.51 -8.43
N LEU A 326 6.43 11.63 -8.33
CA LEU A 326 6.26 10.19 -8.54
C LEU A 326 6.50 9.38 -7.26
N TYR A 327 7.71 9.45 -6.71
CA TYR A 327 8.12 8.61 -5.59
C TYR A 327 8.60 9.42 -4.40
N SER A 328 8.08 9.07 -3.21
CA SER A 328 8.77 9.32 -1.96
C SER A 328 9.87 8.27 -1.78
N THR A 329 11.02 8.67 -1.28
CA THR A 329 12.15 7.79 -1.00
C THR A 329 12.78 8.17 0.35
N ASP A 330 13.53 7.28 0.96
CA ASP A 330 14.36 7.53 2.15
C ASP A 330 15.69 6.81 1.97
N VAL A 331 16.46 7.26 0.98
CA VAL A 331 17.71 6.63 0.57
C VAL A 331 18.88 7.56 0.85
N ALA A 332 19.77 7.16 1.75
CA ALA A 332 21.01 7.90 2.01
C ALA A 332 21.89 7.87 0.76
N VAL A 333 22.31 9.04 0.29
CA VAL A 333 23.18 9.16 -0.88
C VAL A 333 24.60 8.79 -0.52
N THR A 334 25.20 7.89 -1.30
CA THR A 334 26.55 7.39 -1.13
C THR A 334 27.41 7.64 -2.37
N GLU A 335 28.73 7.47 -2.23
CA GLU A 335 29.69 7.63 -3.32
C GLU A 335 29.38 6.66 -4.47
N GLY A 336 29.43 7.15 -5.70
CA GLY A 336 29.19 6.38 -6.91
C GLY A 336 27.72 5.97 -7.14
N MET A 337 26.79 6.52 -6.35
CA MET A 337 25.36 6.28 -6.55
C MET A 337 24.84 6.96 -7.79
N THR A 338 24.00 6.27 -8.54
CA THR A 338 23.38 6.77 -9.76
C THR A 338 21.86 6.71 -9.70
N LEU A 339 21.23 7.71 -10.33
CA LEU A 339 19.81 7.74 -10.63
C LEU A 339 19.65 7.63 -12.14
N SER A 340 18.78 6.75 -12.62
CA SER A 340 18.56 6.58 -14.05
C SER A 340 17.08 6.50 -14.41
N LEU A 341 16.73 7.03 -15.58
CA LEU A 341 15.39 6.96 -16.15
C LEU A 341 15.48 6.53 -17.61
N THR A 342 14.75 5.46 -17.94
CA THR A 342 14.51 5.05 -19.33
C THR A 342 13.15 5.59 -19.74
N ALA A 343 13.13 6.42 -20.78
CA ALA A 343 11.91 7.08 -21.25
C ALA A 343 11.90 7.17 -22.78
N LYS A 344 10.69 7.29 -23.34
CA LYS A 344 10.46 7.83 -24.69
C LYS A 344 10.10 9.30 -24.49
N ASN A 345 11.09 10.16 -24.69
CA ASN A 345 10.94 11.60 -24.51
C ASN A 345 10.98 12.28 -25.87
N ASP A 346 9.94 13.03 -26.16
CA ASP A 346 9.88 13.82 -27.38
C ASP A 346 10.51 15.18 -27.13
N ASP A 347 11.61 15.51 -27.86
CA ASP A 347 12.25 16.81 -27.96
C ASP A 347 12.94 17.43 -26.73
N GLY A 348 13.29 16.66 -25.70
CA GLY A 348 14.08 17.16 -24.55
C GLY A 348 13.38 18.20 -23.67
N LYS A 349 12.06 18.16 -23.58
CA LYS A 349 11.23 19.03 -22.73
C LYS A 349 11.09 18.55 -21.30
N ALA A 350 11.36 17.27 -21.06
CA ALA A 350 11.28 16.68 -19.74
C ALA A 350 12.65 16.61 -19.07
N ARG A 351 12.67 16.82 -17.75
CA ARG A 351 13.83 16.64 -16.88
C ARG A 351 13.48 15.72 -15.72
N LEU A 352 14.42 14.87 -15.34
CA LEU A 352 14.33 14.08 -14.12
C LEU A 352 14.63 15.00 -12.94
N VAL A 353 13.76 14.99 -11.92
CA VAL A 353 13.92 15.85 -10.75
C VAL A 353 14.17 14.99 -9.53
N ALA A 354 15.20 15.34 -8.77
CA ALA A 354 15.50 14.73 -7.48
C ALA A 354 15.46 15.78 -6.37
N TYR A 355 14.93 15.36 -5.20
CA TYR A 355 14.79 16.19 -4.01
C TYR A 355 15.70 15.64 -2.93
N TYR A 356 16.62 16.46 -2.42
CA TYR A 356 17.62 16.08 -1.43
C TYR A 356 17.37 16.78 -0.10
N GLY A 357 17.00 16.01 0.91
CA GLY A 357 16.85 16.49 2.29
C GLY A 357 18.11 16.30 3.13
N ASN A 358 18.22 17.00 4.25
CA ASN A 358 19.31 16.81 5.19
C ASN A 358 19.14 15.51 6.01
N ASP A 359 17.90 15.06 6.15
CA ASP A 359 17.52 13.80 6.79
C ASP A 359 16.12 13.37 6.29
N SER A 360 15.67 12.21 6.74
CA SER A 360 14.35 11.63 6.36
C SER A 360 13.13 12.39 6.91
N THR A 361 13.33 13.45 7.70
CA THR A 361 12.25 14.25 8.28
C THR A 361 12.05 15.60 7.57
N ALA A 362 12.85 15.89 6.53
CA ALA A 362 12.73 17.12 5.76
C ALA A 362 11.35 17.21 5.08
N SER A 363 10.82 18.44 5.01
CA SER A 363 9.67 18.71 4.15
C SER A 363 10.11 18.97 2.69
N TYR A 364 9.20 18.88 1.72
CA TYR A 364 9.53 19.18 0.33
C TYR A 364 10.10 20.58 0.12
N GLU A 365 9.58 21.56 0.86
CA GLU A 365 9.98 22.97 0.79
C GLU A 365 11.41 23.16 1.33
N GLU A 366 11.89 22.25 2.16
CA GLU A 366 13.24 22.29 2.76
C GLU A 366 14.28 21.52 1.93
N CYS A 367 13.83 20.73 0.94
CA CYS A 367 14.73 19.98 0.09
C CYS A 367 15.43 20.84 -0.96
N GLU A 368 16.69 20.54 -1.22
CA GLU A 368 17.37 20.99 -2.42
C GLU A 368 16.78 20.24 -3.62
N THR A 369 16.30 20.98 -4.62
CA THR A 369 15.72 20.42 -5.83
C THR A 369 16.72 20.52 -6.98
N VAL A 370 17.01 19.38 -7.60
CA VAL A 370 17.94 19.31 -8.74
C VAL A 370 17.23 18.68 -9.94
N ALA A 371 17.27 19.37 -11.08
CA ALA A 371 16.72 18.89 -12.33
C ALA A 371 17.85 18.45 -13.27
N TYR A 372 17.74 17.25 -13.82
CA TYR A 372 18.69 16.63 -14.72
C TYR A 372 18.06 16.49 -16.12
N ASP A 373 18.74 17.02 -17.13
CA ASP A 373 18.28 16.90 -18.51
C ASP A 373 18.24 15.44 -18.93
N LEU A 374 17.12 15.03 -19.54
CA LEU A 374 17.04 13.70 -20.13
C LEU A 374 17.81 13.65 -21.44
N THR A 375 18.42 12.52 -21.70
CA THR A 375 19.07 12.25 -23.00
C THR A 375 18.01 12.30 -24.08
N ALA A 376 18.16 13.21 -25.03
CA ALA A 376 17.22 13.36 -26.13
C ALA A 376 17.06 12.04 -26.89
N SER A 377 15.83 11.56 -26.97
CA SER A 377 15.48 10.37 -27.74
C SER A 377 14.83 10.80 -29.08
N LYS A 378 14.90 9.92 -30.05
CA LYS A 378 13.99 10.02 -31.20
C LYS A 378 12.61 9.56 -30.72
N ALA A 379 11.54 10.16 -31.24
CA ALA A 379 10.20 9.66 -31.09
C ALA A 379 10.20 8.12 -31.26
N ASP A 380 9.47 7.41 -30.39
CA ASP A 380 9.35 5.95 -30.37
C ASP A 380 10.63 5.14 -30.02
N THR A 381 11.64 5.79 -29.41
CA THR A 381 12.85 5.07 -28.98
C THR A 381 13.05 5.20 -27.46
N TRP A 382 13.07 4.07 -26.76
CA TRP A 382 13.46 4.03 -25.36
C TRP A 382 14.92 4.45 -25.19
N THR A 383 15.17 5.45 -24.39
CA THR A 383 16.51 6.00 -24.14
C THR A 383 16.73 6.12 -22.64
N THR A 384 17.86 5.62 -22.17
CA THR A 384 18.20 5.68 -20.74
C THR A 384 19.12 6.88 -20.50
N THR A 385 18.72 7.72 -19.56
CA THR A 385 19.56 8.75 -18.95
C THR A 385 20.10 8.21 -17.65
N VAL A 386 21.40 8.34 -17.42
CA VAL A 386 22.05 7.98 -16.15
C VAL A 386 22.73 9.22 -15.61
N VAL A 387 22.44 9.57 -14.36
CA VAL A 387 23.08 10.70 -13.67
C VAL A 387 23.78 10.22 -12.41
N ASP A 388 25.00 10.69 -12.21
CA ASP A 388 25.75 10.51 -10.97
C ASP A 388 25.20 11.52 -9.95
N ILE A 389 24.81 11.02 -8.76
CA ILE A 389 24.27 11.84 -7.68
C ILE A 389 25.24 11.96 -6.49
N SER A 390 26.49 11.55 -6.67
CA SER A 390 27.53 11.57 -5.61
C SER A 390 27.83 12.97 -5.08
N ASP A 391 27.55 14.03 -5.81
CA ASP A 391 27.69 15.42 -5.34
C ASP A 391 26.77 15.71 -4.11
N HIS A 392 25.78 14.85 -3.86
CA HIS A 392 24.86 14.96 -2.73
C HIS A 392 25.14 13.96 -1.60
N VAL A 393 26.33 13.36 -1.54
CA VAL A 393 26.75 12.46 -0.46
C VAL A 393 26.55 13.13 0.91
N GLY A 394 25.94 12.38 1.84
CA GLY A 394 25.60 12.87 3.18
C GLY A 394 24.20 13.49 3.27
N LYS A 395 23.45 13.55 2.16
CA LYS A 395 22.02 13.88 2.14
C LYS A 395 21.17 12.62 1.91
N THR A 396 19.89 12.77 2.14
CA THR A 396 18.88 11.76 1.80
C THR A 396 18.23 12.13 0.47
N LEU A 397 18.18 11.21 -0.47
CA LEU A 397 17.26 11.30 -1.62
C LEU A 397 15.85 11.11 -1.08
N TYR A 398 15.08 12.18 -1.05
CA TYR A 398 13.78 12.27 -0.38
C TYR A 398 12.61 11.99 -1.33
N ALA A 399 12.73 12.44 -2.57
CA ALA A 399 11.72 12.21 -3.59
C ALA A 399 12.29 12.28 -5.00
N ILE A 400 11.53 11.71 -5.93
CA ILE A 400 11.84 11.71 -7.35
C ILE A 400 10.58 12.12 -8.13
N GLY A 401 10.78 12.97 -9.13
CA GLY A 401 9.71 13.44 -10.00
C GLY A 401 10.20 13.78 -11.41
N LEU A 402 9.35 14.45 -12.16
CA LEU A 402 9.67 15.03 -13.45
C LEU A 402 9.30 16.51 -13.48
N LYS A 403 10.00 17.28 -14.29
CA LYS A 403 9.58 18.59 -14.72
C LYS A 403 9.46 18.62 -16.24
N VAL A 404 8.29 19.02 -16.72
CA VAL A 404 8.03 19.15 -18.17
C VAL A 404 7.76 20.60 -18.48
N GLU A 405 8.56 21.21 -19.34
CA GLU A 405 8.41 22.59 -19.78
C GLU A 405 8.87 22.77 -21.23
N SER A 406 8.35 23.78 -21.91
CA SER A 406 8.73 24.12 -23.29
C SER A 406 8.73 25.63 -23.49
N ASP A 407 9.72 26.15 -24.23
CA ASP A 407 9.80 27.56 -24.59
C ASP A 407 8.69 27.99 -25.56
N THR A 408 8.07 27.04 -26.24
CA THR A 408 6.98 27.26 -27.20
C THR A 408 5.79 26.38 -26.84
N ALA A 409 4.58 26.81 -27.22
CA ALA A 409 3.40 25.98 -27.06
C ALA A 409 3.53 24.69 -27.90
N VAL A 410 3.13 23.56 -27.33
CA VAL A 410 3.15 22.23 -27.96
C VAL A 410 1.79 21.59 -27.80
N SER A 411 1.22 21.13 -28.89
CA SER A 411 -0.01 20.32 -28.84
C SER A 411 0.34 18.84 -28.86
N ASP A 412 -0.46 18.03 -28.16
CA ASP A 412 -0.32 16.57 -28.10
C ASP A 412 1.06 16.10 -27.61
N TYR A 413 1.66 16.84 -26.67
CA TYR A 413 2.89 16.37 -26.01
C TYR A 413 2.68 15.02 -25.35
N ARG A 414 3.73 14.18 -25.38
CA ARG A 414 3.69 12.85 -24.76
C ARG A 414 5.07 12.39 -24.30
N ILE A 415 5.13 11.79 -23.14
CA ILE A 415 6.31 11.09 -22.62
C ILE A 415 5.87 9.78 -21.96
N ASN A 416 6.57 8.68 -22.26
CA ASN A 416 6.39 7.40 -21.59
C ASN A 416 7.61 7.11 -20.72
N LEU A 417 7.38 6.67 -19.48
CA LEU A 417 8.40 6.25 -18.51
C LEU A 417 8.43 4.71 -18.47
N GLY A 418 9.57 4.14 -18.86
CA GLY A 418 9.73 2.70 -19.00
C GLY A 418 10.50 2.02 -17.86
N GLN A 419 11.46 2.72 -17.22
CA GLN A 419 12.19 2.20 -16.07
C GLN A 419 12.82 3.34 -15.28
N LEU A 420 12.77 3.24 -13.96
CA LEU A 420 13.50 4.11 -13.02
C LEU A 420 14.40 3.23 -12.14
N ALA A 421 15.65 3.64 -11.93
CA ALA A 421 16.54 2.91 -11.03
C ALA A 421 17.39 3.84 -10.15
N ILE A 422 17.62 3.42 -8.90
CA ILE A 422 18.58 3.99 -7.96
C ILE A 422 19.59 2.88 -7.66
N LEU A 423 20.84 3.06 -8.07
CA LEU A 423 21.88 2.05 -7.96
C LEU A 423 23.09 2.59 -7.22
N ASP A 424 23.68 1.79 -6.34
CA ASP A 424 24.99 2.06 -5.75
C ASP A 424 26.13 1.62 -6.68
N GLN A 425 27.34 2.00 -6.35
CA GLN A 425 28.53 1.71 -7.18
C GLN A 425 28.73 0.21 -7.39
N ASP A 426 28.46 -0.60 -6.39
CA ASP A 426 28.68 -2.05 -6.45
C ASP A 426 27.64 -2.73 -7.36
N ARG A 427 26.44 -2.16 -7.46
CA ARG A 427 25.29 -2.70 -8.19
C ARG A 427 25.18 -2.18 -9.61
N ALA A 428 25.72 -1.00 -9.90
CA ALA A 428 25.75 -0.46 -11.27
C ALA A 428 26.50 -1.37 -12.27
N ALA A 429 27.38 -2.23 -11.77
CA ALA A 429 28.17 -3.18 -12.55
C ALA A 429 27.55 -4.59 -12.64
N LEU A 430 26.43 -4.87 -11.99
CA LEU A 430 25.79 -6.18 -12.02
C LEU A 430 25.20 -6.46 -13.40
N SER A 431 25.73 -7.47 -14.06
CA SER A 431 25.07 -8.08 -15.22
C SER A 431 23.97 -9.03 -14.73
N GLY A 432 22.86 -9.11 -15.45
CA GLY A 432 21.83 -10.12 -15.20
C GLY A 432 22.40 -11.54 -15.27
N PRO A 433 21.73 -12.54 -14.71
CA PRO A 433 22.18 -13.93 -14.78
C PRO A 433 22.31 -14.37 -16.23
N THR A 434 23.43 -15.00 -16.55
CA THR A 434 23.70 -15.50 -17.91
C THR A 434 22.88 -16.73 -18.27
N SER A 435 22.35 -17.42 -17.25
CA SER A 435 21.42 -18.55 -17.40
C SER A 435 20.61 -18.74 -16.12
N VAL A 436 19.37 -19.20 -16.28
CA VAL A 436 18.51 -19.67 -15.19
C VAL A 436 18.22 -21.14 -15.48
N ALA A 437 18.52 -22.03 -14.51
CA ALA A 437 18.14 -23.43 -14.55
C ALA A 437 17.07 -23.69 -13.51
N LEU A 438 16.02 -24.42 -13.90
CA LEU A 438 15.04 -24.99 -12.97
C LEU A 438 15.52 -26.39 -12.59
N ASP A 439 15.97 -26.55 -11.33
CA ASP A 439 16.45 -27.84 -10.85
C ASP A 439 15.31 -28.82 -10.60
N GLU A 440 14.15 -28.33 -10.18
CA GLU A 440 12.97 -29.15 -9.92
C GLU A 440 11.69 -28.32 -10.01
N ILE A 441 10.63 -28.88 -10.62
CA ILE A 441 9.28 -28.34 -10.57
C ILE A 441 8.46 -29.25 -9.66
N LEU A 442 8.17 -28.79 -8.44
CA LEU A 442 7.30 -29.51 -7.52
C LEU A 442 5.84 -29.16 -7.80
N TYR A 443 5.11 -30.12 -8.36
CA TYR A 443 3.65 -30.07 -8.44
C TYR A 443 3.09 -30.72 -7.18
N HIS A 444 2.47 -29.93 -6.32
CA HIS A 444 1.63 -30.43 -5.23
C HIS A 444 0.20 -30.58 -5.78
N ASN A 445 -0.26 -31.83 -5.88
CA ASN A 445 -1.64 -32.18 -6.23
C ASN A 445 -2.56 -32.00 -5.00
#